data_b28188069a498ad14ce9275b4e88e4ed
#
_entry.id   b28188069a498ad14ce9275b4e88e4ed
#
_cell.length_a   1.000
_cell.length_b   1.000
_cell.length_c   1.000
_cell.angle_alpha   90.00
_cell.angle_beta   90.00
_cell.angle_gamma   90.00
#
_symmetry.space_group_name_H-M   'P 1'
#
loop_
_entity.id
_entity.type
_entity.pdbx_description
1 polymer ?
#
loop_
_entity_poly.entity_id
_entity_poly.type
_entity_poly.pdbx_seq_one_letter_code
_entity_poly.pdbx_strand_id
1 'polypeptide(L)'
;MKPIRLLLAACLLAQPMHAVLAADWQLVLSDRNRRIEIDRDSILSSDAGTKISWGRVVLTTDEARSAGYAMIKALNRYDCRNRSFTTIKRVYVDAADNILREEAVDGASVMVTPNSVDERMWREVCDPPSAAELLKLANEAARLAAPAAAPVANAAPAPPPA
;
A
#
# COMPACT_ATOMS: atom_id res chain seq x y z
N MET A 1 -48.36 43.38 30.89
CA MET A 1 -47.10 42.68 31.04
C MET A 1 -47.12 41.53 30.03
N LYS A 2 -46.36 41.60 28.92
CA LYS A 2 -46.31 40.57 27.85
C LYS A 2 -45.08 39.70 28.06
N PRO A 3 -45.15 38.33 28.03
CA PRO A 3 -43.99 37.48 28.11
C PRO A 3 -43.30 37.39 26.75
N ILE A 4 -42.01 37.74 26.73
CA ILE A 4 -41.10 37.58 25.61
C ILE A 4 -40.77 36.11 25.46
N ARG A 5 -41.24 35.51 24.35
CA ARG A 5 -40.85 34.14 23.95
C ARG A 5 -39.44 34.19 23.34
N LEU A 6 -38.48 33.64 24.07
CA LEU A 6 -37.10 33.42 23.60
C LEU A 6 -37.11 32.20 22.65
N LEU A 7 -37.02 32.45 21.35
CA LEU A 7 -36.76 31.41 20.34
C LEU A 7 -35.25 31.14 20.31
N LEU A 8 -34.83 30.05 20.95
CA LEU A 8 -33.50 29.48 20.77
C LEU A 8 -33.44 28.79 19.39
N ALA A 9 -32.85 29.48 18.43
CA ALA A 9 -32.47 28.88 17.15
C ALA A 9 -31.23 28.04 17.37
N ALA A 10 -31.41 26.68 17.42
CA ALA A 10 -30.34 25.72 17.40
C ALA A 10 -29.76 25.65 15.98
N CYS A 11 -28.71 26.42 15.69
CA CYS A 11 -27.87 26.23 14.51
C CYS A 11 -27.07 24.92 14.68
N LEU A 12 -27.58 23.80 14.14
CA LEU A 12 -26.77 22.62 13.91
C LEU A 12 -25.69 22.98 12.87
N LEU A 13 -24.48 23.19 13.34
CA LEU A 13 -23.29 23.28 12.51
C LEU A 13 -23.01 21.90 11.91
N ALA A 14 -23.54 21.63 10.73
CA ALA A 14 -23.11 20.52 9.90
C ALA A 14 -21.65 20.78 9.47
N GLN A 15 -20.69 20.27 10.24
CA GLN A 15 -19.29 20.30 9.83
C GLN A 15 -19.10 19.32 8.68
N PRO A 16 -18.54 19.74 7.53
CA PRO A 16 -18.19 18.81 6.48
C PRO A 16 -17.12 17.88 7.05
N MET A 17 -17.45 16.58 7.17
CA MET A 17 -16.46 15.53 7.42
C MET A 17 -15.53 15.51 6.21
N HIS A 18 -14.37 16.11 6.32
CA HIS A 18 -13.30 15.89 5.37
C HIS A 18 -12.87 14.44 5.54
N ALA A 19 -13.22 13.60 4.56
CA ALA A 19 -12.66 12.26 4.47
C ALA A 19 -11.14 12.41 4.31
N VAL A 20 -10.42 12.15 5.38
CA VAL A 20 -8.97 11.96 5.31
C VAL A 20 -8.79 10.69 4.47
N LEU A 21 -8.34 10.83 3.24
CA LEU A 21 -7.97 9.70 2.42
C LEU A 21 -6.86 8.95 3.17
N ALA A 22 -7.19 7.78 3.67
CA ALA A 22 -6.21 6.89 4.26
C ALA A 22 -5.27 6.42 3.13
N ALA A 23 -3.96 6.44 3.38
CA ALA A 23 -2.97 5.97 2.41
C ALA A 23 -3.27 4.53 1.97
N ASP A 24 -3.23 4.25 0.67
CA ASP A 24 -3.42 2.91 0.08
C ASP A 24 -2.06 2.21 -0.05
N TRP A 25 -1.63 1.55 1.04
CA TRP A 25 -0.36 0.83 1.10
C TRP A 25 -0.45 -0.54 0.42
N GLN A 26 0.09 -0.64 -0.78
CA GLN A 26 0.20 -1.88 -1.55
C GLN A 26 1.53 -2.58 -1.26
N LEU A 27 1.45 -3.88 -0.91
CA LEU A 27 2.64 -4.72 -0.68
C LEU A 27 3.38 -4.97 -2.00
N VAL A 28 4.68 -4.63 -2.03
CA VAL A 28 5.59 -4.86 -3.15
C VAL A 28 6.48 -6.07 -2.91
N LEU A 29 6.98 -6.22 -1.68
CA LEU A 29 7.85 -7.33 -1.26
C LEU A 29 7.67 -7.59 0.24
N SER A 30 7.72 -8.85 0.62
CA SER A 30 7.87 -9.27 2.02
C SER A 30 8.97 -10.32 2.11
N ASP A 31 9.88 -10.15 3.06
CA ASP A 31 10.90 -11.13 3.42
C ASP A 31 10.89 -11.38 4.94
N ARG A 32 11.89 -12.09 5.46
CA ARG A 32 11.96 -12.46 6.89
C ARG A 32 12.09 -11.25 7.82
N ASN A 33 12.68 -10.16 7.32
CA ASN A 33 13.13 -9.04 8.16
C ASN A 33 12.26 -7.80 7.96
N ARG A 34 11.54 -7.70 6.82
CA ARG A 34 10.82 -6.48 6.45
C ARG A 34 9.72 -6.71 5.42
N ARG A 35 8.82 -5.72 5.36
CA ARG A 35 7.88 -5.53 4.25
C ARG A 35 8.18 -4.22 3.56
N ILE A 36 8.03 -4.20 2.26
CA ILE A 36 8.20 -3.01 1.42
C ILE A 36 6.88 -2.76 0.73
N GLU A 37 6.38 -1.57 0.89
CA GLU A 37 5.05 -1.17 0.44
C GLU A 37 5.12 0.18 -0.28
N ILE A 38 4.17 0.42 -1.17
CA ILE A 38 4.00 1.69 -1.88
C ILE A 38 2.61 2.24 -1.61
N ASP A 39 2.51 3.54 -1.42
CA ASP A 39 1.24 4.25 -1.30
C ASP A 39 0.75 4.63 -2.69
N ARG A 40 -0.23 3.90 -3.21
CA ARG A 40 -0.79 4.13 -4.55
C ARG A 40 -1.49 5.46 -4.69
N ASP A 41 -2.14 5.92 -3.63
CA ASP A 41 -2.84 7.21 -3.64
C ASP A 41 -1.87 8.39 -3.68
N SER A 42 -0.61 8.16 -3.30
CA SER A 42 0.45 9.17 -3.37
C SER A 42 1.12 9.27 -4.74
N ILE A 43 0.78 8.42 -5.71
CA ILE A 43 1.39 8.44 -7.04
C ILE A 43 0.88 9.64 -7.83
N LEU A 44 1.74 10.64 -7.99
CA LEU A 44 1.43 11.86 -8.72
C LEU A 44 2.37 12.01 -9.92
N SER A 45 1.79 12.37 -11.06
CA SER A 45 2.58 12.80 -12.21
C SER A 45 3.18 14.17 -11.92
N SER A 46 4.48 14.28 -12.15
CA SER A 46 5.24 15.52 -12.09
C SER A 46 5.52 16.00 -13.52
N ASP A 47 6.70 16.57 -13.75
CA ASP A 47 7.11 16.99 -15.08
C ASP A 47 7.15 15.82 -16.07
N ALA A 48 7.33 16.14 -17.35
CA ALA A 48 7.23 15.21 -18.46
C ALA A 48 8.01 13.88 -18.25
N GLY A 49 7.27 12.80 -17.99
CA GLY A 49 7.82 11.46 -17.84
C GLY A 49 8.33 11.12 -16.42
N THR A 50 8.12 12.01 -15.44
CA THR A 50 8.46 11.73 -14.04
C THR A 50 7.20 11.57 -13.18
N LYS A 51 7.29 10.75 -12.13
CA LYS A 51 6.27 10.58 -11.11
C LYS A 51 6.90 10.63 -9.73
N ILE A 52 6.13 11.04 -8.73
CA ILE A 52 6.52 10.96 -7.31
C ILE A 52 5.61 9.97 -6.61
N SER A 53 6.13 9.31 -5.58
CA SER A 53 5.36 8.41 -4.73
C SER A 53 6.04 8.20 -3.39
N TRP A 54 5.22 7.96 -2.35
CA TRP A 54 5.69 7.45 -1.08
C TRP A 54 5.82 5.93 -1.11
N GLY A 55 6.95 5.45 -0.62
CA GLY A 55 7.15 4.05 -0.28
C GLY A 55 7.50 3.91 1.20
N ARG A 56 7.34 2.71 1.77
CA ARG A 56 7.80 2.44 3.12
C ARG A 56 8.44 1.07 3.26
N VAL A 57 9.41 1.00 4.14
CA VAL A 57 10.00 -0.24 4.64
C VAL A 57 9.57 -0.40 6.08
N VAL A 58 8.80 -1.44 6.38
CA VAL A 58 8.33 -1.79 7.72
C VAL A 58 9.19 -2.96 8.21
N LEU A 59 9.89 -2.76 9.31
CA LEU A 59 10.79 -3.73 9.91
C LEU A 59 10.03 -4.72 10.81
N THR A 60 10.57 -5.93 10.99
CA THR A 60 10.12 -6.83 12.05
C THR A 60 10.48 -6.25 13.42
N THR A 61 9.86 -6.77 14.49
CA THR A 61 10.12 -6.28 15.85
C THR A 61 11.60 -6.36 16.24
N ASP A 62 12.30 -7.43 15.82
CA ASP A 62 13.71 -7.62 16.17
C ASP A 62 14.61 -6.66 15.39
N GLU A 63 14.37 -6.50 14.10
CA GLU A 63 15.07 -5.51 13.28
C GLU A 63 14.82 -4.08 13.77
N ALA A 64 13.57 -3.75 14.11
CA ALA A 64 13.19 -2.43 14.63
C ALA A 64 13.93 -2.09 15.92
N ARG A 65 14.07 -3.08 16.83
CA ARG A 65 14.80 -2.90 18.08
C ARG A 65 16.29 -2.61 17.83
N SER A 66 16.89 -3.30 16.86
CA SER A 66 18.28 -3.10 16.49
C SER A 66 18.51 -1.77 15.76
N ALA A 67 17.57 -1.38 14.91
CA ALA A 67 17.68 -0.17 14.09
C ALA A 67 17.35 1.12 14.87
N GLY A 68 16.55 1.02 15.94
CA GLY A 68 16.05 2.17 16.69
C GLY A 68 14.86 2.90 16.04
N TYR A 69 14.24 2.28 15.04
CA TYR A 69 12.99 2.74 14.39
C TYR A 69 12.23 1.54 13.84
N ALA A 70 10.91 1.65 13.69
CA ALA A 70 10.08 0.55 13.20
C ALA A 70 9.84 0.63 11.68
N MET A 71 9.93 1.82 11.10
CA MET A 71 9.62 2.05 9.69
C MET A 71 10.42 3.23 9.13
N ILE A 72 10.73 3.15 7.84
CA ILE A 72 11.20 4.28 7.03
C ILE A 72 10.16 4.53 5.95
N LYS A 73 9.64 5.75 5.88
CA LYS A 73 8.87 6.25 4.73
C LYS A 73 9.83 7.05 3.83
N ALA A 74 9.79 6.82 2.54
CA ALA A 74 10.63 7.51 1.57
C ALA A 74 9.78 8.12 0.45
N LEU A 75 9.97 9.40 0.19
CA LEU A 75 9.43 10.07 -0.99
C LEU A 75 10.44 9.95 -2.11
N ASN A 76 10.06 9.27 -3.19
CA ASN A 76 10.90 9.07 -4.35
C ASN A 76 10.32 9.77 -5.58
N ARG A 77 11.21 10.28 -6.43
CA ARG A 77 10.90 10.72 -7.80
C ARG A 77 11.41 9.66 -8.77
N TYR A 78 10.53 9.14 -9.60
CA TYR A 78 10.81 8.14 -10.61
C TYR A 78 10.85 8.78 -11.99
N ASP A 79 11.94 8.56 -12.72
CA ASP A 79 12.02 8.85 -14.16
C ASP A 79 11.60 7.59 -14.92
N CYS A 80 10.37 7.60 -15.43
CA CYS A 80 9.78 6.46 -16.09
C CYS A 80 10.41 6.16 -17.46
N ARG A 81 11.01 7.16 -18.13
CA ARG A 81 11.67 7.00 -19.41
C ARG A 81 13.05 6.38 -19.27
N ASN A 82 13.81 6.86 -18.29
CA ASN A 82 15.20 6.47 -18.09
C ASN A 82 15.37 5.32 -17.09
N ARG A 83 14.25 4.76 -16.56
CA ARG A 83 14.25 3.69 -15.56
C ARG A 83 15.19 4.00 -14.39
N SER A 84 15.01 5.16 -13.80
CA SER A 84 15.79 5.60 -12.63
C SER A 84 14.91 6.25 -11.58
N PHE A 85 15.45 6.43 -10.39
CA PHE A 85 14.75 7.15 -9.32
C PHE A 85 15.74 7.94 -8.46
N THR A 86 15.19 8.94 -7.75
CA THR A 86 15.91 9.74 -6.75
C THR A 86 15.08 9.80 -5.50
N THR A 87 15.66 9.50 -4.34
CA THR A 87 15.01 9.74 -3.06
C THR A 87 15.10 11.21 -2.71
N ILE A 88 13.95 11.83 -2.41
CA ILE A 88 13.84 13.25 -2.06
C ILE A 88 13.83 13.44 -0.54
N LYS A 89 13.14 12.56 0.18
CA LYS A 89 12.94 12.68 1.63
C LYS A 89 12.86 11.30 2.27
N ARG A 90 13.38 11.17 3.49
CA ARG A 90 13.14 10.03 4.37
C ARG A 90 12.54 10.48 5.69
N VAL A 91 11.64 9.67 6.23
CA VAL A 91 10.99 9.86 7.52
C VAL A 91 11.11 8.55 8.29
N TYR A 92 11.73 8.61 9.45
CA TYR A 92 11.89 7.47 10.35
C TYR A 92 10.83 7.56 11.43
N VAL A 93 10.12 6.47 11.67
CA VAL A 93 9.03 6.43 12.64
C VAL A 93 9.16 5.23 13.58
N ASP A 94 8.60 5.38 14.78
CA ASP A 94 8.53 4.31 15.76
C ASP A 94 7.34 3.35 15.51
N ALA A 95 7.14 2.38 16.39
CA ALA A 95 6.04 1.42 16.30
C ALA A 95 4.65 2.02 16.53
N ALA A 96 4.57 3.22 17.11
CA ALA A 96 3.33 3.98 17.32
C ALA A 96 3.08 5.02 16.23
N ASP A 97 3.86 4.98 15.12
CA ASP A 97 3.83 5.93 13.99
C ASP A 97 4.24 7.36 14.36
N ASN A 98 4.96 7.56 15.47
CA ASN A 98 5.54 8.85 15.81
C ASN A 98 6.80 9.10 14.98
N ILE A 99 6.94 10.33 14.47
CA ILE A 99 8.12 10.73 13.71
C ILE A 99 9.31 10.90 14.66
N LEU A 100 10.36 10.10 14.43
CA LEU A 100 11.61 10.17 15.17
C LEU A 100 12.60 11.15 14.50
N ARG A 101 12.63 11.13 13.18
CA ARG A 101 13.56 11.94 12.38
C ARG A 101 13.04 12.11 10.97
N GLU A 102 13.28 13.27 10.39
CA GLU A 102 13.11 13.56 8.98
C GLU A 102 14.42 14.05 8.37
N GLU A 103 14.69 13.67 7.14
CA GLU A 103 15.86 14.13 6.40
C GLU A 103 15.49 14.40 4.93
N ALA A 104 15.89 15.56 4.43
CA ALA A 104 15.93 15.80 3.00
C ALA A 104 17.12 15.03 2.42
N VAL A 105 16.92 14.36 1.28
CA VAL A 105 17.96 13.60 0.60
C VAL A 105 18.30 14.32 -0.70
N ASP A 106 19.50 14.82 -0.80
CA ASP A 106 20.06 15.34 -2.05
C ASP A 106 20.86 14.20 -2.73
N GLY A 107 20.11 13.18 -3.16
CA GLY A 107 20.67 11.96 -3.73
C GLY A 107 20.84 12.08 -5.25
N ALA A 108 21.93 11.46 -5.77
CA ALA A 108 22.04 11.22 -7.20
C ALA A 108 20.92 10.28 -7.69
N SER A 109 20.55 10.43 -8.96
CA SER A 109 19.63 9.49 -9.61
C SER A 109 20.27 8.11 -9.68
N VAL A 110 19.51 7.10 -9.28
CA VAL A 110 19.93 5.69 -9.27
C VAL A 110 19.21 4.94 -10.38
N MET A 111 19.96 4.22 -11.21
CA MET A 111 19.37 3.36 -12.24
C MET A 111 18.71 2.16 -11.61
N VAL A 112 17.51 1.82 -12.09
CA VAL A 112 16.77 0.64 -11.65
C VAL A 112 17.47 -0.63 -12.10
N THR A 113 17.90 -1.43 -11.14
CA THR A 113 18.53 -2.73 -11.41
C THR A 113 17.47 -3.78 -11.73
N PRO A 114 17.60 -4.56 -12.80
CA PRO A 114 16.69 -5.65 -13.12
C PRO A 114 16.59 -6.68 -11.98
N ASN A 115 15.39 -7.23 -11.76
CA ASN A 115 15.05 -8.22 -10.74
C ASN A 115 15.29 -7.75 -9.28
N SER A 116 15.44 -6.45 -9.06
CA SER A 116 15.60 -5.85 -7.74
C SER A 116 14.26 -5.38 -7.14
N VAL A 117 14.32 -4.97 -5.88
CA VAL A 117 13.21 -4.28 -5.20
C VAL A 117 12.88 -2.96 -5.90
N ASP A 118 13.92 -2.24 -6.34
CA ASP A 118 13.76 -0.96 -7.04
C ASP A 118 12.99 -1.12 -8.35
N GLU A 119 13.20 -2.23 -9.08
CA GLU A 119 12.41 -2.52 -10.28
C GLU A 119 10.94 -2.77 -9.95
N ARG A 120 10.65 -3.49 -8.88
CA ARG A 120 9.27 -3.74 -8.45
C ARG A 120 8.57 -2.43 -8.07
N MET A 121 9.24 -1.59 -7.27
CA MET A 121 8.74 -0.26 -6.92
C MET A 121 8.53 0.61 -8.16
N TRP A 122 9.50 0.62 -9.08
CA TRP A 122 9.40 1.37 -10.33
C TRP A 122 8.21 0.92 -11.17
N ARG A 123 7.96 -0.40 -11.27
CA ARG A 123 6.81 -0.94 -12.02
C ARG A 123 5.49 -0.47 -11.43
N GLU A 124 5.33 -0.51 -10.12
CA GLU A 124 4.10 -0.05 -9.46
C GLU A 124 3.80 1.42 -9.78
N VAL A 125 4.83 2.25 -9.95
CA VAL A 125 4.69 3.69 -10.22
C VAL A 125 4.57 3.98 -11.71
N CYS A 126 5.45 3.41 -12.53
CA CYS A 126 5.61 3.78 -13.93
C CYS A 126 4.83 2.89 -14.90
N ASP A 127 4.64 1.62 -14.53
CA ASP A 127 4.01 0.58 -15.37
C ASP A 127 3.11 -0.32 -14.49
N PRO A 128 2.11 0.27 -13.82
CA PRO A 128 1.23 -0.50 -12.93
C PRO A 128 0.42 -1.51 -13.74
N PRO A 129 0.16 -2.71 -13.19
CA PRO A 129 -0.64 -3.71 -13.86
C PRO A 129 -2.03 -3.16 -14.19
N SER A 130 -2.49 -3.43 -15.38
CA SER A 130 -3.83 -3.03 -15.84
C SER A 130 -4.92 -3.74 -15.02
N ALA A 131 -6.13 -3.18 -14.99
CA ALA A 131 -7.27 -3.81 -14.33
C ALA A 131 -7.53 -5.24 -14.86
N ALA A 132 -7.29 -5.47 -16.15
CA ALA A 132 -7.45 -6.80 -16.77
C ALA A 132 -6.40 -7.79 -16.27
N GLU A 133 -5.15 -7.36 -16.09
CA GLU A 133 -4.08 -8.20 -15.52
C GLU A 133 -4.33 -8.51 -14.06
N LEU A 134 -4.77 -7.52 -13.27
CA LEU A 134 -5.14 -7.74 -11.87
C LEU A 134 -6.30 -8.74 -11.75
N LEU A 135 -7.32 -8.63 -12.59
CA LEU A 135 -8.44 -9.58 -12.61
C LEU A 135 -7.97 -11.00 -12.98
N LYS A 136 -7.07 -11.11 -13.96
CA LYS A 136 -6.48 -12.40 -14.34
C LYS A 136 -5.72 -13.04 -13.19
N LEU A 137 -4.86 -12.28 -12.50
CA LEU A 137 -4.10 -12.74 -11.33
C LEU A 137 -5.02 -13.14 -10.18
N ALA A 138 -6.07 -12.37 -9.91
CA ALA A 138 -7.06 -12.68 -8.87
C ALA A 138 -7.80 -14.00 -9.18
N ASN A 139 -8.21 -14.20 -10.42
CA ASN A 139 -8.87 -15.43 -10.84
C ASN A 139 -7.94 -16.66 -10.76
N GLU A 140 -6.67 -16.49 -11.10
CA GLU A 140 -5.68 -17.56 -10.97
C GLU A 140 -5.41 -17.91 -9.52
N ALA A 141 -5.23 -16.93 -8.66
CA ALA A 141 -5.09 -17.12 -7.21
C ALA A 141 -6.31 -17.83 -6.61
N ALA A 142 -7.53 -17.44 -7.00
CA ALA A 142 -8.75 -18.09 -6.56
C ALA A 142 -8.83 -19.56 -7.01
N ARG A 143 -8.36 -19.87 -8.20
CA ARG A 143 -8.30 -21.25 -8.70
C ARG A 143 -7.30 -22.11 -7.91
N LEU A 144 -6.16 -21.55 -7.54
CA LEU A 144 -5.14 -22.24 -6.73
C LEU A 144 -5.58 -22.41 -5.27
N ALA A 145 -6.37 -21.49 -4.75
CA ALA A 145 -6.91 -21.53 -3.39
C ALA A 145 -8.15 -22.43 -3.27
N ALA A 146 -8.80 -22.80 -4.37
CA ALA A 146 -9.97 -23.68 -4.35
C ALA A 146 -9.56 -25.06 -3.81
N PRO A 147 -10.22 -25.60 -2.76
CA PRO A 147 -9.93 -26.94 -2.26
C PRO A 147 -10.18 -27.93 -3.40
N ALA A 148 -9.25 -28.87 -3.58
CA ALA A 148 -9.43 -29.97 -4.52
C ALA A 148 -10.77 -30.65 -4.22
N ALA A 149 -11.68 -30.65 -5.21
CA ALA A 149 -12.98 -31.30 -5.03
C ALA A 149 -12.75 -32.74 -4.56
N ALA A 150 -13.24 -33.04 -3.36
CA ALA A 150 -13.15 -34.39 -2.83
C ALA A 150 -13.76 -35.35 -3.86
N PRO A 151 -13.11 -36.48 -4.16
CA PRO A 151 -13.68 -37.48 -5.09
C PRO A 151 -15.05 -37.89 -4.55
N VAL A 152 -16.09 -37.73 -5.39
CA VAL A 152 -17.43 -38.19 -5.10
C VAL A 152 -17.33 -39.69 -4.84
N ALA A 153 -17.46 -40.10 -3.58
CA ALA A 153 -17.53 -41.51 -3.21
C ALA A 153 -18.76 -42.09 -3.93
N ASN A 154 -18.53 -42.92 -4.96
CA ASN A 154 -19.56 -43.68 -5.60
C ASN A 154 -20.26 -44.52 -4.50
N ALA A 155 -21.47 -44.14 -4.15
CA ALA A 155 -22.30 -44.93 -3.28
C ALA A 155 -22.51 -46.31 -3.93
N ALA A 156 -22.06 -47.33 -3.24
CA ALA A 156 -22.29 -48.70 -3.66
C ALA A 156 -23.83 -48.98 -3.71
N PRO A 157 -24.32 -49.72 -4.71
CA PRO A 157 -25.75 -50.06 -4.80
C PRO A 157 -26.15 -50.89 -3.61
N ALA A 158 -27.33 -50.56 -3.03
CA ALA A 158 -27.92 -51.28 -1.90
C ALA A 158 -28.21 -52.74 -2.29
N PRO A 159 -27.99 -53.73 -1.39
CA PRO A 159 -28.35 -55.11 -1.65
C PRO A 159 -29.88 -55.26 -1.79
N PRO A 160 -30.35 -56.26 -2.61
CA PRO A 160 -31.77 -56.49 -2.81
C PRO A 160 -32.45 -57.04 -1.55
N PRO A 161 -33.73 -56.74 -1.33
CA PRO A 161 -34.49 -57.23 -0.18
C PRO A 161 -34.69 -58.78 -0.26
N ALA A 162 -34.65 -59.43 0.92
CA ALA A 162 -34.90 -60.85 1.11
C ALA A 162 -36.34 -61.24 0.96
#